data_0177b7017b7e315c90847dbe560569b9
#
_entry.id   0177b7017b7e315c90847dbe560569b9
#
_cell.length_a   1.000
_cell.length_b   1.000
_cell.length_c   1.000
_cell.angle_alpha   90.00
_cell.angle_beta   90.00
_cell.angle_gamma   90.00
#
_symmetry.space_group_name_H-M   'P 1'
#
loop_
_entity.id
_entity.type
_entity.pdbx_description
1 polymer ?
#
loop_
_entity_poly.entity_id
_entity_poly.type
_entity_poly.pdbx_seq_one_letter_code
_entity_poly.pdbx_strand_id
1 'polypeptide(L)'
;MPGGNLQMSISKVQQEIIDTPGNMVVRASAGTGKTHTMVAKIAEDLKRNHTHKIIAAITFTVKAAKEIKDRLKSEVKDNFIGTNNSFAIEEVIKPFAKDVFGSGFKENISTDYSIRGEDFDECLSYLKNQQTICSYTDNKKNFVFELALEIIKNSKACRLFLKAKYFKIYIDEYQDCDYAMHQFFMYLCKQLDIHLFVVGDEKQSIYI
;
A
#
# COMPACT_ATOMS: atom_id res chain seq x y z
N MET A 1 -17.37 21.30 -31.74
CA MET A 1 -16.89 21.86 -30.47
C MET A 1 -15.71 21.01 -30.02
N PRO A 2 -14.46 21.45 -30.03
CA PRO A 2 -13.34 20.68 -29.55
C PRO A 2 -13.32 20.75 -28.01
N GLY A 3 -13.47 19.59 -27.34
CA GLY A 3 -13.28 19.47 -25.92
C GLY A 3 -11.83 19.75 -25.54
N GLY A 4 -11.57 20.91 -24.97
CA GLY A 4 -10.26 21.28 -24.47
C GLY A 4 -9.86 20.35 -23.35
N ASN A 5 -8.81 19.56 -23.56
CA ASN A 5 -8.03 18.96 -22.50
C ASN A 5 -7.45 20.09 -21.66
N LEU A 6 -8.06 20.43 -20.54
CA LEU A 6 -7.43 21.23 -19.51
C LEU A 6 -6.24 20.39 -18.95
N GLN A 7 -5.08 20.53 -19.57
CA GLN A 7 -3.84 20.15 -18.89
C GLN A 7 -3.75 21.04 -17.66
N MET A 8 -4.03 20.47 -16.47
CA MET A 8 -3.77 21.16 -15.23
C MET A 8 -2.28 21.51 -15.20
N SER A 9 -1.97 22.80 -15.20
CA SER A 9 -0.60 23.27 -15.07
C SER A 9 -0.08 22.89 -13.69
N ILE A 10 1.04 22.19 -13.64
CA ILE A 10 1.73 21.83 -12.40
C ILE A 10 2.22 23.12 -11.73
N SER A 11 1.87 23.35 -10.47
CA SER A 11 2.37 24.49 -9.68
C SER A 11 3.84 24.31 -9.32
N LYS A 12 4.52 25.40 -8.90
CA LYS A 12 5.92 25.34 -8.44
C LYS A 12 6.10 24.34 -7.28
N VAL A 13 5.18 24.34 -6.32
CA VAL A 13 5.21 23.41 -5.17
C VAL A 13 5.03 21.97 -5.63
N GLN A 14 4.11 21.71 -6.55
CA GLN A 14 3.94 20.37 -7.11
C GLN A 14 5.19 19.91 -7.87
N GLN A 15 5.86 20.81 -8.59
CA GLN A 15 7.10 20.48 -9.28
C GLN A 15 8.22 20.16 -8.30
N GLU A 16 8.36 20.89 -7.21
CA GLU A 16 9.31 20.58 -6.13
C GLU A 16 9.06 19.20 -5.51
N ILE A 17 7.78 18.85 -5.27
CA ILE A 17 7.39 17.52 -4.80
C ILE A 17 7.83 16.44 -5.81
N ILE A 18 7.57 16.66 -7.09
CA ILE A 18 7.92 15.72 -8.17
C ILE A 18 9.43 15.51 -8.27
N ASP A 19 10.20 16.58 -8.11
CA ASP A 19 11.65 16.53 -8.29
C ASP A 19 12.42 16.02 -7.07
N THR A 20 11.84 16.10 -5.88
CA THR A 20 12.51 15.70 -4.63
C THR A 20 12.55 14.18 -4.48
N PRO A 21 13.72 13.54 -4.35
CA PRO A 21 13.86 12.10 -4.13
C PRO A 21 13.61 11.69 -2.68
N GLY A 22 13.59 10.36 -2.45
CA GLY A 22 13.56 9.77 -1.10
C GLY A 22 12.18 9.69 -0.46
N ASN A 23 12.16 9.69 0.87
CA ASN A 23 10.93 9.64 1.67
C ASN A 23 10.25 11.01 1.68
N MET A 24 8.92 11.00 1.58
CA MET A 24 8.17 12.26 1.58
C MET A 24 6.78 12.12 2.19
N VAL A 25 6.37 13.12 2.96
CA VAL A 25 5.00 13.31 3.45
C VAL A 25 4.45 14.57 2.79
N VAL A 26 3.37 14.41 2.01
CA VAL A 26 2.68 15.50 1.35
C VAL A 26 1.36 15.77 2.07
N ARG A 27 1.24 16.95 2.66
CA ARG A 27 0.01 17.42 3.30
C ARG A 27 -0.73 18.32 2.32
N ALA A 28 -1.96 17.96 1.99
CA ALA A 28 -2.71 18.69 1.00
C ALA A 28 -4.22 18.53 1.20
N SER A 29 -4.95 19.64 1.20
CA SER A 29 -6.41 19.63 1.34
C SER A 29 -7.11 18.96 0.15
N ALA A 30 -8.38 18.62 0.32
CA ALA A 30 -9.19 18.06 -0.77
C ALA A 30 -9.22 19.01 -1.98
N GLY A 31 -9.20 18.44 -3.20
CA GLY A 31 -9.27 19.23 -4.45
C GLY A 31 -7.97 19.90 -4.90
N THR A 32 -6.86 19.78 -4.18
CA THR A 32 -5.55 20.38 -4.54
C THR A 32 -4.76 19.60 -5.58
N GLY A 33 -5.32 18.53 -6.12
CA GLY A 33 -4.65 17.69 -7.11
C GLY A 33 -3.67 16.66 -6.53
N LYS A 34 -3.90 16.19 -5.29
CA LYS A 34 -3.08 15.16 -4.60
C LYS A 34 -2.74 13.98 -5.50
N THR A 35 -3.75 13.28 -6.00
CA THR A 35 -3.58 12.11 -6.88
C THR A 35 -2.85 12.46 -8.18
N HIS A 36 -3.10 13.65 -8.75
CA HIS A 36 -2.39 14.12 -9.95
C HIS A 36 -0.89 14.29 -9.68
N THR A 37 -0.54 14.94 -8.58
CA THR A 37 0.86 15.13 -8.16
C THR A 37 1.54 13.79 -7.87
N MET A 38 0.86 12.86 -7.21
CA MET A 38 1.39 11.52 -6.93
C MET A 38 1.64 10.74 -8.23
N VAL A 39 0.72 10.76 -9.18
CA VAL A 39 0.89 10.10 -10.50
C VAL A 39 2.08 10.69 -11.26
N ALA A 40 2.21 12.02 -11.29
CA ALA A 40 3.34 12.68 -11.93
C ALA A 40 4.67 12.33 -11.24
N LYS A 41 4.67 12.24 -9.90
CA LYS A 41 5.83 11.79 -9.12
C LYS A 41 6.21 10.35 -9.43
N ILE A 42 5.24 9.43 -9.51
CA ILE A 42 5.47 8.04 -9.90
C ILE A 42 6.13 7.97 -11.29
N ALA A 43 5.57 8.67 -12.27
CA ALA A 43 6.11 8.67 -13.63
C ALA A 43 7.56 9.19 -13.67
N GLU A 44 7.86 10.23 -12.92
CA GLU A 44 9.22 10.77 -12.84
C GLU A 44 10.20 9.83 -12.11
N ASP A 45 9.78 9.22 -10.99
CA ASP A 45 10.62 8.27 -10.27
C ASP A 45 10.86 6.98 -11.08
N LEU A 46 9.88 6.52 -11.86
CA LEU A 46 10.08 5.39 -12.78
C LEU A 46 11.09 5.70 -13.90
N LYS A 47 11.09 6.93 -14.44
CA LYS A 47 12.10 7.35 -15.44
C LYS A 47 13.51 7.39 -14.86
N ARG A 48 13.64 7.80 -13.59
CA ARG A 48 14.92 7.88 -12.88
C ARG A 48 15.40 6.53 -12.33
N ASN A 49 14.52 5.54 -12.26
CA ASN A 49 14.86 4.22 -11.77
C ASN A 49 15.56 3.39 -12.83
N HIS A 50 16.84 3.12 -12.63
CA HIS A 50 17.65 2.27 -13.50
C HIS A 50 17.88 0.87 -12.90
N THR A 51 17.07 0.48 -11.89
CA THR A 51 17.17 -0.84 -11.25
C THR A 51 16.03 -1.75 -11.75
N HIS A 52 16.12 -3.04 -11.40
CA HIS A 52 15.03 -4.00 -11.64
C HIS A 52 13.87 -3.88 -10.67
N LYS A 53 14.00 -3.02 -9.63
CA LYS A 53 12.95 -2.87 -8.62
C LYS A 53 11.79 -2.05 -9.18
N ILE A 54 10.61 -2.37 -8.66
CA ILE A 54 9.35 -1.75 -9.05
C ILE A 54 8.81 -0.82 -7.95
N ILE A 55 7.71 -0.15 -8.21
CA ILE A 55 6.95 0.61 -7.22
C ILE A 55 5.68 -0.13 -6.79
N ALA A 56 5.15 0.25 -5.63
CA ALA A 56 3.75 0.00 -5.29
C ALA A 56 3.01 1.34 -5.15
N ALA A 57 1.85 1.47 -5.80
CA ALA A 57 0.92 2.57 -5.59
C ALA A 57 -0.34 2.03 -4.89
N ILE A 58 -0.59 2.52 -3.70
CA ILE A 58 -1.57 1.97 -2.76
C ILE A 58 -2.63 3.03 -2.47
N THR A 59 -3.89 2.62 -2.52
CA THR A 59 -5.04 3.44 -2.22
C THR A 59 -6.03 2.70 -1.32
N PHE A 60 -7.05 3.40 -0.82
CA PHE A 60 -8.10 2.78 0.00
C PHE A 60 -9.23 2.17 -0.82
N THR A 61 -9.37 2.52 -2.10
CA THR A 61 -10.49 2.05 -2.92
C THR A 61 -10.04 1.49 -4.26
N VAL A 62 -10.75 0.48 -4.76
CA VAL A 62 -10.53 -0.10 -6.09
C VAL A 62 -10.69 0.95 -7.19
N LYS A 63 -11.62 1.90 -7.01
CA LYS A 63 -11.85 3.00 -7.96
C LYS A 63 -10.63 3.91 -8.07
N ALA A 64 -10.03 4.31 -6.94
CA ALA A 64 -8.82 5.14 -6.95
C ALA A 64 -7.61 4.39 -7.54
N ALA A 65 -7.45 3.10 -7.23
CA ALA A 65 -6.41 2.28 -7.85
C ALA A 65 -6.56 2.20 -9.38
N LYS A 66 -7.81 2.04 -9.88
CA LYS A 66 -8.09 2.06 -11.32
C LYS A 66 -7.74 3.41 -11.94
N GLU A 67 -8.09 4.52 -11.29
CA GLU A 67 -7.77 5.86 -11.77
C GLU A 67 -6.25 6.07 -11.92
N ILE A 68 -5.46 5.60 -10.95
CA ILE A 68 -3.99 5.66 -11.03
C ILE A 68 -3.48 4.81 -12.21
N LYS A 69 -3.99 3.58 -12.38
CA LYS A 69 -3.66 2.72 -13.52
C LYS A 69 -3.95 3.40 -14.86
N ASP A 70 -5.14 3.97 -15.00
CA ASP A 70 -5.58 4.62 -16.25
C ASP A 70 -4.72 5.85 -16.59
N ARG A 71 -4.22 6.57 -15.59
CA ARG A 71 -3.35 7.73 -15.76
C ARG A 71 -1.90 7.37 -16.10
N LEU A 72 -1.37 6.29 -15.50
CA LEU A 72 0.00 5.82 -15.76
C LEU A 72 0.13 5.03 -17.08
N LYS A 73 -0.96 4.51 -17.64
CA LYS A 73 -1.01 3.81 -18.94
C LYS A 73 0.07 2.70 -19.08
N SER A 74 1.00 2.88 -20.02
CA SER A 74 2.06 1.91 -20.33
C SER A 74 3.15 1.80 -19.24
N GLU A 75 3.25 2.77 -18.34
CA GLU A 75 4.24 2.77 -17.26
C GLU A 75 3.83 1.84 -16.10
N VAL A 76 2.62 1.27 -16.16
CA VAL A 76 2.07 0.36 -15.12
C VAL A 76 2.70 -1.03 -15.14
N LYS A 77 3.32 -1.44 -16.26
CA LYS A 77 3.81 -2.79 -16.44
C LYS A 77 4.73 -3.20 -15.30
N ASP A 78 4.41 -4.35 -14.69
CA ASP A 78 5.13 -4.98 -13.57
C ASP A 78 5.03 -4.26 -12.22
N ASN A 79 4.49 -3.04 -12.15
CA ASN A 79 4.28 -2.31 -10.91
C ASN A 79 3.01 -2.77 -10.17
N PHE A 80 3.04 -2.77 -8.82
CA PHE A 80 1.84 -3.02 -8.05
C PHE A 80 1.00 -1.75 -7.95
N ILE A 81 -0.27 -1.81 -8.38
CA ILE A 81 -1.24 -0.74 -8.16
C ILE A 81 -2.53 -1.37 -7.65
N GLY A 82 -2.90 -1.10 -6.42
CA GLY A 82 -4.04 -1.74 -5.78
C GLY A 82 -4.45 -1.08 -4.47
N THR A 83 -5.31 -1.79 -3.73
CA THR A 83 -5.70 -1.35 -2.40
C THR A 83 -4.66 -1.77 -1.36
N ASN A 84 -4.69 -1.10 -0.21
CA ASN A 84 -3.89 -1.43 0.97
C ASN A 84 -4.03 -2.90 1.38
N ASN A 85 -5.26 -3.40 1.52
CA ASN A 85 -5.50 -4.81 1.85
C ASN A 85 -4.98 -5.75 0.77
N SER A 86 -5.19 -5.43 -0.52
CA SER A 86 -4.67 -6.29 -1.60
C SER A 86 -3.15 -6.35 -1.59
N PHE A 87 -2.45 -5.26 -1.25
CA PHE A 87 -1.00 -5.28 -1.10
C PHE A 87 -0.55 -6.22 0.02
N ALA A 88 -1.12 -6.09 1.22
CA ALA A 88 -0.76 -6.94 2.35
C ALA A 88 -1.09 -8.43 2.07
N ILE A 89 -2.22 -8.71 1.43
CA ILE A 89 -2.66 -10.07 1.13
C ILE A 89 -1.80 -10.71 0.04
N GLU A 90 -1.63 -10.04 -1.10
CA GLU A 90 -0.95 -10.64 -2.27
C GLU A 90 0.57 -10.66 -2.13
N GLU A 91 1.16 -9.65 -1.49
CA GLU A 91 2.61 -9.50 -1.42
C GLU A 91 3.23 -10.07 -0.12
N VAL A 92 2.42 -10.26 0.93
CA VAL A 92 2.91 -10.70 2.24
C VAL A 92 2.20 -11.96 2.72
N ILE A 93 0.87 -11.93 2.87
CA ILE A 93 0.15 -12.99 3.55
C ILE A 93 0.17 -14.27 2.73
N LYS A 94 -0.34 -14.24 1.50
CA LYS A 94 -0.41 -15.43 0.64
C LYS A 94 0.96 -16.10 0.42
N PRO A 95 2.03 -15.35 0.08
CA PRO A 95 3.31 -15.99 -0.20
C PRO A 95 4.04 -16.50 1.04
N PHE A 96 3.83 -15.89 2.22
CA PHE A 96 4.70 -16.09 3.38
C PHE A 96 4.01 -16.55 4.66
N ALA A 97 2.67 -16.67 4.71
CA ALA A 97 1.97 -17.17 5.89
C ALA A 97 2.47 -18.56 6.31
N LYS A 98 2.78 -19.41 5.32
CA LYS A 98 3.31 -20.77 5.56
C LYS A 98 4.66 -20.77 6.26
N ASP A 99 5.53 -19.78 5.99
CA ASP A 99 6.85 -19.67 6.62
C ASP A 99 6.75 -19.46 8.13
N VAL A 100 5.70 -18.79 8.59
CA VAL A 100 5.53 -18.39 10.00
C VAL A 100 4.59 -19.32 10.73
N PHE A 101 3.50 -19.72 10.09
CA PHE A 101 2.43 -20.46 10.74
C PHE A 101 2.37 -21.97 10.35
N GLY A 102 3.28 -22.41 9.48
CA GLY A 102 3.44 -23.81 9.09
C GLY A 102 2.54 -24.28 7.96
N SER A 103 2.54 -25.60 7.70
CA SER A 103 1.97 -26.21 6.50
C SER A 103 0.45 -26.19 6.39
N GLY A 104 -0.27 -25.71 7.40
CA GLY A 104 -1.74 -25.58 7.36
C GLY A 104 -2.27 -24.50 6.42
N PHE A 105 -1.40 -23.63 5.90
CA PHE A 105 -1.79 -22.55 4.99
C PHE A 105 -1.63 -22.97 3.53
N LYS A 106 -2.67 -22.79 2.74
CA LYS A 106 -2.69 -23.02 1.29
C LYS A 106 -2.48 -21.70 0.55
N GLU A 107 -2.11 -21.78 -0.72
CA GLU A 107 -1.93 -20.58 -1.56
C GLU A 107 -3.25 -19.87 -1.89
N ASN A 108 -4.37 -20.62 -1.91
CA ASN A 108 -5.70 -20.09 -2.20
C ASN A 108 -6.40 -19.55 -0.94
N ILE A 109 -5.89 -18.46 -0.40
CA ILE A 109 -6.52 -17.71 0.69
C ILE A 109 -7.59 -16.77 0.11
N SER A 110 -8.83 -16.90 0.61
CA SER A 110 -9.96 -16.01 0.31
C SER A 110 -10.11 -14.92 1.37
N THR A 111 -10.99 -13.98 1.14
CA THR A 111 -11.39 -12.96 2.11
C THR A 111 -12.88 -12.93 2.29
N ASP A 112 -13.34 -12.97 3.52
CA ASP A 112 -14.75 -12.75 3.87
C ASP A 112 -14.82 -11.88 5.14
N TYR A 113 -15.00 -10.59 4.95
CA TYR A 113 -15.08 -9.62 6.04
C TYR A 113 -16.44 -9.61 6.77
N SER A 114 -17.39 -10.46 6.39
CA SER A 114 -18.60 -10.71 7.17
C SER A 114 -18.36 -11.64 8.36
N ILE A 115 -17.33 -12.48 8.27
CA ILE A 115 -16.86 -13.30 9.39
C ILE A 115 -16.11 -12.40 10.37
N ARG A 116 -16.43 -12.49 11.65
CA ARG A 116 -15.87 -11.66 12.71
C ARG A 116 -15.19 -12.51 13.78
N GLY A 117 -13.99 -12.08 14.18
CA GLY A 117 -13.28 -12.64 15.32
C GLY A 117 -13.04 -11.58 16.39
N GLU A 118 -12.97 -12.01 17.64
CA GLU A 118 -12.75 -11.11 18.79
C GLU A 118 -11.28 -10.69 18.92
N ASP A 119 -10.36 -11.60 18.58
CA ASP A 119 -8.92 -11.40 18.72
C ASP A 119 -8.11 -12.02 17.56
N PHE A 120 -6.79 -11.86 17.65
CA PHE A 120 -5.86 -12.37 16.65
C PHE A 120 -5.89 -13.89 16.52
N ASP A 121 -5.96 -14.61 17.63
CA ASP A 121 -5.90 -16.07 17.65
C ASP A 121 -7.16 -16.68 17.04
N GLU A 122 -8.32 -16.10 17.31
CA GLU A 122 -9.58 -16.52 16.70
C GLU A 122 -9.55 -16.27 15.18
N CYS A 123 -9.17 -15.07 14.73
CA CYS A 123 -9.03 -14.77 13.31
C CYS A 123 -7.98 -15.66 12.62
N LEU A 124 -6.87 -15.95 13.27
CA LEU A 124 -5.86 -16.88 12.78
C LEU A 124 -6.39 -18.32 12.69
N SER A 125 -7.23 -18.73 13.63
CA SER A 125 -7.90 -20.03 13.60
C SER A 125 -8.85 -20.15 12.42
N TYR A 126 -9.66 -19.14 12.13
CA TYR A 126 -10.48 -19.09 10.92
C TYR A 126 -9.63 -19.19 9.66
N LEU A 127 -8.53 -18.46 9.57
CA LEU A 127 -7.63 -18.53 8.45
C LEU A 127 -7.03 -19.92 8.27
N LYS A 128 -6.60 -20.59 9.36
CA LYS A 128 -6.06 -21.95 9.30
C LYS A 128 -7.10 -22.97 8.84
N ASN A 129 -8.32 -22.91 9.38
CA ASN A 129 -9.34 -23.92 9.16
C ASN A 129 -10.10 -23.74 7.85
N GLN A 130 -10.38 -22.51 7.45
CA GLN A 130 -11.22 -22.19 6.31
C GLN A 130 -10.46 -21.54 5.15
N GLN A 131 -9.17 -21.25 5.31
CA GLN A 131 -8.35 -20.51 4.33
C GLN A 131 -8.99 -19.16 3.97
N THR A 132 -9.62 -18.50 4.96
CA THR A 132 -10.39 -17.27 4.78
C THR A 132 -9.94 -16.22 5.79
N ILE A 133 -9.54 -15.06 5.30
CA ILE A 133 -9.22 -13.88 6.11
C ILE A 133 -10.54 -13.24 6.53
N CYS A 134 -10.74 -13.11 7.83
CA CYS A 134 -11.89 -12.44 8.47
C CYS A 134 -11.56 -10.99 8.88
N SER A 135 -12.49 -10.33 9.55
CA SER A 135 -12.28 -9.06 10.22
C SER A 135 -12.44 -9.19 11.73
N TYR A 136 -11.93 -8.22 12.48
CA TYR A 136 -12.30 -8.09 13.88
C TYR A 136 -13.72 -7.57 14.08
N THR A 137 -14.34 -7.92 15.21
CA THR A 137 -15.56 -7.27 15.69
C THR A 137 -15.34 -5.80 15.99
N ASP A 138 -14.17 -5.45 16.53
CA ASP A 138 -13.73 -4.06 16.69
C ASP A 138 -13.24 -3.48 15.35
N ASN A 139 -14.05 -2.61 14.76
CA ASN A 139 -13.73 -1.95 13.49
C ASN A 139 -12.52 -0.98 13.55
N LYS A 140 -11.97 -0.70 14.74
CA LYS A 140 -10.75 0.10 14.91
C LYS A 140 -9.48 -0.72 14.74
N LYS A 141 -9.59 -2.05 14.73
CA LYS A 141 -8.50 -2.99 14.53
C LYS A 141 -8.53 -3.57 13.12
N ASN A 142 -7.37 -3.99 12.64
CA ASN A 142 -7.22 -4.50 11.28
C ASN A 142 -6.41 -5.80 11.27
N PHE A 143 -7.10 -6.93 11.22
CA PHE A 143 -6.47 -8.25 11.22
C PHE A 143 -5.51 -8.45 10.05
N VAL A 144 -5.84 -7.94 8.85
CA VAL A 144 -4.97 -8.08 7.66
C VAL A 144 -3.59 -7.50 7.93
N PHE A 145 -3.52 -6.30 8.52
CA PHE A 145 -2.23 -5.64 8.78
C PHE A 145 -1.53 -6.14 10.03
N GLU A 146 -2.24 -6.58 11.05
CA GLU A 146 -1.63 -7.28 12.19
C GLU A 146 -0.99 -8.61 11.73
N LEU A 147 -1.69 -9.38 10.91
CA LEU A 147 -1.17 -10.62 10.33
C LEU A 147 0.05 -10.36 9.42
N ALA A 148 -0.03 -9.34 8.56
CA ALA A 148 1.09 -8.96 7.70
C ALA A 148 2.32 -8.50 8.51
N LEU A 149 2.11 -7.76 9.61
CA LEU A 149 3.18 -7.37 10.55
C LEU A 149 3.82 -8.58 11.22
N GLU A 150 3.03 -9.55 11.66
CA GLU A 150 3.54 -10.78 12.26
C GLU A 150 4.38 -11.57 11.25
N ILE A 151 3.91 -11.69 10.02
CA ILE A 151 4.64 -12.39 8.95
C ILE A 151 5.95 -11.68 8.63
N ILE A 152 5.94 -10.36 8.38
CA ILE A 152 7.16 -9.65 7.98
C ILE A 152 8.21 -9.61 9.08
N LYS A 153 7.82 -9.59 10.36
CA LYS A 153 8.74 -9.68 11.49
C LYS A 153 9.39 -11.05 11.61
N ASN A 154 8.67 -12.12 11.31
CA ASN A 154 9.11 -13.50 11.55
C ASN A 154 9.63 -14.22 10.28
N SER A 155 9.25 -13.82 9.06
CA SER A 155 9.76 -14.40 7.81
C SER A 155 10.94 -13.60 7.24
N LYS A 156 12.13 -14.19 7.25
CA LYS A 156 13.30 -13.63 6.56
C LYS A 156 13.10 -13.59 5.03
N ALA A 157 12.43 -14.61 4.48
CA ALA A 157 12.14 -14.69 3.05
C ALA A 157 11.24 -13.54 2.60
N CYS A 158 10.19 -13.23 3.36
CA CYS A 158 9.31 -12.09 3.13
C CYS A 158 10.10 -10.77 3.07
N ARG A 159 10.96 -10.53 4.07
CA ARG A 159 11.78 -9.30 4.11
C ARG A 159 12.71 -9.18 2.90
N LEU A 160 13.40 -10.27 2.53
CA LEU A 160 14.29 -10.27 1.38
C LEU A 160 13.54 -10.07 0.06
N PHE A 161 12.38 -10.71 -0.09
CA PHE A 161 11.52 -10.54 -1.26
C PHE A 161 11.07 -9.09 -1.43
N LEU A 162 10.48 -8.49 -0.39
CA LEU A 162 9.99 -7.11 -0.47
C LEU A 162 11.12 -6.12 -0.72
N LYS A 163 12.26 -6.29 -0.03
CA LYS A 163 13.44 -5.44 -0.24
C LYS A 163 14.02 -5.57 -1.66
N ALA A 164 14.00 -6.76 -2.24
CA ALA A 164 14.46 -6.99 -3.60
C ALA A 164 13.48 -6.46 -4.66
N LYS A 165 12.18 -6.54 -4.39
CA LYS A 165 11.12 -6.19 -5.34
C LYS A 165 10.83 -4.71 -5.41
N TYR A 166 10.74 -4.01 -4.26
CA TYR A 166 10.27 -2.63 -4.19
C TYR A 166 11.40 -1.64 -3.89
N PHE A 167 11.45 -0.52 -4.64
CA PHE A 167 12.29 0.60 -4.26
C PHE A 167 11.50 1.74 -3.58
N LYS A 168 10.19 1.86 -3.90
CA LYS A 168 9.34 2.91 -3.33
C LYS A 168 7.87 2.51 -3.28
N ILE A 169 7.19 2.94 -2.24
CA ILE A 169 5.75 2.76 -2.04
C ILE A 169 5.09 4.13 -1.95
N TYR A 170 4.03 4.31 -2.70
CA TYR A 170 3.18 5.50 -2.72
C TYR A 170 1.85 5.16 -2.08
N ILE A 171 1.40 5.98 -1.14
CA ILE A 171 0.15 5.75 -0.42
C ILE A 171 -0.68 7.03 -0.49
N ASP A 172 -1.85 6.95 -1.13
CA ASP A 172 -2.84 8.03 -1.14
C ASP A 172 -3.78 7.91 0.06
N GLU A 173 -4.37 9.02 0.49
CA GLU A 173 -5.29 9.13 1.64
C GLU A 173 -4.71 8.52 2.94
N TYR A 174 -3.44 8.80 3.24
CA TYR A 174 -2.72 8.21 4.39
C TYR A 174 -3.37 8.51 5.75
N GLN A 175 -4.20 9.55 5.85
CA GLN A 175 -4.98 9.84 7.05
C GLN A 175 -5.98 8.73 7.43
N ASP A 176 -6.36 7.88 6.46
CA ASP A 176 -7.28 6.76 6.69
C ASP A 176 -6.57 5.48 7.18
N CYS A 177 -5.22 5.53 7.32
CA CYS A 177 -4.45 4.42 7.87
C CYS A 177 -4.79 4.20 9.35
N ASP A 178 -5.12 2.96 9.70
CA ASP A 178 -5.14 2.54 11.10
C ASP A 178 -3.73 2.33 11.68
N TYR A 179 -3.65 2.05 12.97
CA TYR A 179 -2.38 1.89 13.67
C TYR A 179 -1.53 0.72 13.11
N ALA A 180 -2.15 -0.45 12.87
CA ALA A 180 -1.43 -1.62 12.36
C ALA A 180 -0.88 -1.38 10.95
N MET A 181 -1.67 -0.72 10.11
CA MET A 181 -1.27 -0.32 8.76
C MET A 181 -0.10 0.67 8.80
N HIS A 182 -0.19 1.71 9.66
CA HIS A 182 0.91 2.65 9.87
C HIS A 182 2.19 1.92 10.31
N GLN A 183 2.12 1.02 11.31
CA GLN A 183 3.27 0.25 11.77
C GLN A 183 3.87 -0.61 10.67
N PHE A 184 3.04 -1.24 9.83
CA PHE A 184 3.49 -2.04 8.70
C PHE A 184 4.29 -1.21 7.68
N PHE A 185 3.77 -0.07 7.23
CA PHE A 185 4.48 0.78 6.28
C PHE A 185 5.75 1.40 6.89
N MET A 186 5.71 1.77 8.16
CA MET A 186 6.91 2.23 8.85
C MET A 186 7.98 1.15 8.99
N TYR A 187 7.57 -0.12 9.15
CA TYR A 187 8.52 -1.26 9.13
C TYR A 187 9.19 -1.40 7.75
N LEU A 188 8.43 -1.31 6.65
CA LEU A 188 8.98 -1.34 5.29
C LEU A 188 10.03 -0.23 5.08
N CYS A 189 9.72 0.97 5.55
CA CYS A 189 10.61 2.11 5.42
C CYS A 189 11.88 1.96 6.29
N LYS A 190 11.70 1.73 7.60
CA LYS A 190 12.80 1.81 8.57
C LYS A 190 13.68 0.56 8.60
N GLN A 191 13.11 -0.63 8.34
CA GLN A 191 13.82 -1.90 8.46
C GLN A 191 14.26 -2.48 7.10
N LEU A 192 13.50 -2.19 6.03
CA LEU A 192 13.81 -2.71 4.70
C LEU A 192 14.38 -1.66 3.74
N ASP A 193 14.46 -0.41 4.16
CA ASP A 193 14.98 0.70 3.34
C ASP A 193 14.18 0.87 2.02
N ILE A 194 12.86 0.66 2.10
CA ILE A 194 11.93 0.92 1.00
C ILE A 194 11.39 2.33 1.19
N HIS A 195 11.61 3.21 0.24
CA HIS A 195 11.16 4.60 0.35
C HIS A 195 9.63 4.69 0.41
N LEU A 196 9.12 5.64 1.21
CA LEU A 196 7.70 5.96 1.29
C LEU A 196 7.42 7.36 0.78
N PHE A 197 6.41 7.47 -0.06
CA PHE A 197 5.76 8.71 -0.45
C PHE A 197 4.31 8.64 0.01
N VAL A 198 3.94 9.42 1.00
CA VAL A 198 2.59 9.39 1.55
C VAL A 198 1.90 10.73 1.33
N VAL A 199 0.64 10.68 0.94
CA VAL A 199 -0.22 11.84 0.72
C VAL A 199 -1.44 11.73 1.61
N GLY A 200 -1.75 12.82 2.32
CA GLY A 200 -2.91 12.83 3.20
C GLY A 200 -3.43 14.24 3.48
N ASP A 201 -4.65 14.31 4.01
CA ASP A 201 -5.26 15.57 4.46
C ASP A 201 -4.87 15.85 5.91
N GLU A 202 -4.22 16.99 6.15
CA GLU A 202 -3.75 17.41 7.48
C GLU A 202 -4.91 17.55 8.48
N LYS A 203 -6.09 17.95 8.01
CA LYS A 203 -7.26 18.18 8.89
C LYS A 203 -7.94 16.89 9.35
N GLN A 204 -7.63 15.76 8.73
CA GLN A 204 -8.23 14.44 9.01
C GLN A 204 -7.23 13.45 9.62
N SER A 205 -5.97 13.86 9.77
CA SER A 205 -4.89 12.93 10.11
C SER A 205 -4.75 12.67 11.60
N ILE A 206 -4.54 11.39 11.93
CA ILE A 206 -4.20 10.93 13.29
C ILE A 206 -2.67 10.69 13.43
N TYR A 207 -1.95 10.47 12.32
CA TYR A 207 -0.55 10.01 12.33
C TYR A 207 0.43 10.82 11.47
N ILE A 208 -0.01 11.93 10.85
CA ILE A 208 0.87 12.77 10.01
C ILE A 208 1.22 14.07 10.72
#